data_75476254c47b73a1db41e176426e00c6
#
_entry.id   75476254c47b73a1db41e176426e00c6
#
_cell.length_a   1.000
_cell.length_b   1.000
_cell.length_c   1.000
_cell.angle_alpha   90.00
_cell.angle_beta   90.00
_cell.angle_gamma   90.00
#
_symmetry.space_group_name_H-M   'P 1'
#
loop_
_entity.id
_entity.type
_entity.pdbx_description
1 polymer ?
#
loop_
_entity_poly.entity_id
_entity_poly.type
_entity_poly.pdbx_seq_one_letter_code
_entity_poly.pdbx_strand_id
1 'polypeptide(L)'
;MLKENWISSDLLTVNNINEILDKLYNLLYNIGIDSPIMVGVYFYDFKWIYTSDLNYIENYIVQLCNYYGIKFEKKYWDNMDGISYKDINRWCIAINLCEMDYSENKKERYVSEYNYIGDGFNI
;
A
#
# COMPACT_ATOMS: atom_id res chain seq x y z
N MET A 1 1.37 9.92 -6.59
CA MET A 1 2.21 8.88 -5.96
C MET A 1 2.70 9.34 -4.59
N LEU A 2 2.96 8.38 -3.73
CA LEU A 2 3.50 8.68 -2.40
C LEU A 2 4.98 9.09 -2.50
N LYS A 3 5.41 9.96 -1.61
CA LYS A 3 6.82 10.34 -1.50
C LYS A 3 7.64 9.14 -1.03
N GLU A 4 8.76 8.86 -1.70
CA GLU A 4 9.59 7.69 -1.43
C GLU A 4 10.96 8.02 -0.84
N ASN A 5 11.26 9.29 -0.68
CA ASN A 5 12.60 9.74 -0.31
C ASN A 5 12.61 10.56 0.97
N TRP A 6 11.89 10.07 1.97
CA TRP A 6 11.93 10.67 3.31
C TRP A 6 13.33 10.56 3.88
N ILE A 7 13.74 11.58 4.64
CA ILE A 7 15.03 11.59 5.32
C ILE A 7 14.81 11.87 6.81
N SER A 8 15.82 11.62 7.61
CA SER A 8 15.71 11.68 9.08
C SER A 8 15.29 13.04 9.61
N SER A 9 15.55 14.12 8.86
CA SER A 9 15.15 15.47 9.28
C SER A 9 13.75 15.88 8.84
N ASP A 10 13.08 15.04 8.04
CA ASP A 10 11.71 15.32 7.62
C ASP A 10 10.74 15.14 8.77
N LEU A 11 9.71 15.98 8.80
CA LEU A 11 8.63 15.85 9.76
C LEU A 11 7.53 14.97 9.15
N LEU A 12 7.36 13.79 9.72
CA LEU A 12 6.28 12.89 9.32
C LEU A 12 5.05 13.20 10.17
N THR A 13 4.01 13.68 9.52
CA THR A 13 2.77 14.05 10.21
C THR A 13 1.77 12.89 10.19
N VAL A 14 0.77 12.98 11.05
CA VAL A 14 -0.35 12.03 11.05
C VAL A 14 -1.02 12.01 9.68
N ASN A 15 -1.17 13.16 9.05
CA ASN A 15 -1.77 13.23 7.72
C ASN A 15 -0.95 12.46 6.68
N ASN A 16 0.37 12.51 6.77
CA ASN A 16 1.23 11.75 5.86
C ASN A 16 1.02 10.24 6.02
N ILE A 17 0.94 9.78 7.25
CA ILE A 17 0.71 8.36 7.52
C ILE A 17 -0.66 7.94 7.02
N ASN A 18 -1.68 8.74 7.29
CA ASN A 18 -3.04 8.43 6.85
C ASN A 18 -3.15 8.43 5.32
N GLU A 19 -2.41 9.28 4.64
CA GLU A 19 -2.36 9.26 3.18
C GLU A 19 -1.82 7.93 2.66
N ILE A 20 -0.76 7.43 3.30
CA ILE A 20 -0.18 6.13 2.95
C ILE A 20 -1.21 5.02 3.17
N LEU A 21 -1.91 5.05 4.30
CA LEU A 21 -2.93 4.04 4.62
C LEU A 21 -4.12 4.11 3.67
N ASP A 22 -4.55 5.31 3.28
CA ASP A 22 -5.62 5.47 2.30
C ASP A 22 -5.25 4.83 0.96
N LYS A 23 -4.04 5.08 0.49
CA LYS A 23 -3.58 4.52 -0.76
C LYS A 23 -3.54 2.99 -0.68
N LEU A 24 -3.00 2.47 0.41
CA LEU A 24 -2.93 1.03 0.63
C LEU A 24 -4.33 0.41 0.66
N TYR A 25 -5.24 1.02 1.41
CA TYR A 25 -6.62 0.54 1.50
C TYR A 25 -7.28 0.49 0.13
N ASN A 26 -7.15 1.56 -0.65
CA ASN A 26 -7.80 1.63 -1.96
C ASN A 26 -7.25 0.59 -2.94
N LEU A 27 -5.95 0.36 -2.91
CA LEU A 27 -5.35 -0.66 -3.78
C LEU A 27 -5.78 -2.07 -3.37
N LEU A 28 -5.86 -2.34 -2.08
CA LEU A 28 -6.35 -3.62 -1.58
C LEU A 28 -7.81 -3.84 -1.97
N TYR A 29 -8.63 -2.81 -1.81
CA TYR A 29 -10.04 -2.89 -2.18
C TYR A 29 -10.20 -3.23 -3.66
N ASN A 30 -9.38 -2.63 -4.51
CA ASN A 30 -9.45 -2.84 -5.96
C ASN A 30 -9.10 -4.26 -6.39
N ILE A 31 -8.36 -5.00 -5.57
CA ILE A 31 -8.04 -6.40 -5.86
C ILE A 31 -8.91 -7.37 -5.05
N GLY A 32 -9.95 -6.87 -4.43
CA GLY A 32 -10.92 -7.69 -3.73
C GLY A 32 -10.54 -8.06 -2.30
N ILE A 33 -9.53 -7.42 -1.73
CA ILE A 33 -9.15 -7.64 -0.34
C ILE A 33 -9.82 -6.59 0.52
N ASP A 34 -10.76 -7.03 1.36
CA ASP A 34 -11.38 -6.16 2.34
C ASP A 34 -10.47 -6.09 3.55
N SER A 35 -10.12 -4.87 3.94
CA SER A 35 -9.20 -4.63 5.05
C SER A 35 -9.83 -3.72 6.10
N PRO A 36 -10.88 -4.18 6.79
CA PRO A 36 -11.57 -3.33 7.77
C PRO A 36 -10.65 -2.86 8.89
N ILE A 37 -9.61 -3.62 9.19
CA ILE A 37 -8.62 -3.24 10.20
C ILE A 37 -7.85 -1.98 9.79
N MET A 38 -7.68 -1.75 8.48
CA MET A 38 -7.00 -0.53 8.02
C MET A 38 -7.75 0.73 8.43
N VAL A 39 -9.06 0.66 8.46
CA VAL A 39 -9.87 1.79 8.95
C VAL A 39 -9.60 2.05 10.42
N GLY A 40 -9.37 0.99 11.19
CA GLY A 40 -9.10 1.09 12.62
C GLY A 40 -7.70 1.57 12.94
N VAL A 41 -6.77 1.57 11.99
CA VAL A 41 -5.41 2.02 12.25
C VAL A 41 -5.13 3.44 11.77
N TYR A 42 -6.15 4.16 11.31
CA TYR A 42 -5.99 5.58 11.06
C TYR A 42 -5.64 6.31 12.34
N PHE A 43 -4.71 7.24 12.27
CA PHE A 43 -4.17 7.91 13.44
C PHE A 43 -4.72 9.31 13.59
N TYR A 44 -4.76 9.75 14.85
CA TYR A 44 -5.11 11.12 15.23
C TYR A 44 -3.92 11.72 15.98
N ASP A 45 -3.91 13.04 16.14
CA ASP A 45 -2.75 13.79 16.62
C ASP A 45 -2.12 13.27 17.91
N PHE A 46 -2.88 12.65 18.79
CA PHE A 46 -2.38 12.19 20.08
C PHE A 46 -2.41 10.68 20.25
N LYS A 47 -2.64 9.97 19.17
CA LYS A 47 -2.68 8.51 19.22
C LYS A 47 -1.27 7.94 19.08
N TRP A 48 -0.93 7.03 19.98
CA TRP A 48 0.33 6.29 19.88
C TRP A 48 0.23 5.23 18.80
N ILE A 49 1.36 5.03 18.10
CA ILE A 49 1.46 3.94 17.12
C ILE A 49 1.96 2.70 17.85
N TYR A 50 1.15 1.67 17.88
CA TYR A 50 1.50 0.42 18.53
C TYR A 50 2.18 -0.54 17.55
N THR A 51 3.00 -1.45 18.09
CA THR A 51 3.64 -2.49 17.26
C THR A 51 2.62 -3.33 16.52
N SER A 52 1.45 -3.58 17.13
CA SER A 52 0.37 -4.30 16.45
C SER A 52 -0.11 -3.56 15.21
N ASP A 53 -0.21 -2.24 15.27
CA ASP A 53 -0.61 -1.43 14.11
C ASP A 53 0.41 -1.56 12.99
N LEU A 54 1.70 -1.50 13.33
CA LEU A 54 2.78 -1.62 12.36
C LEU A 54 2.78 -2.99 11.70
N ASN A 55 2.55 -4.04 12.49
CA ASN A 55 2.48 -5.40 11.96
C ASN A 55 1.28 -5.60 11.04
N TYR A 56 0.14 -4.99 11.34
CA TYR A 56 -1.02 -5.02 10.45
C TYR A 56 -0.70 -4.35 9.12
N ILE A 57 -0.09 -3.18 9.16
CA ILE A 57 0.27 -2.46 7.92
C ILE A 57 1.22 -3.31 7.08
N GLU A 58 2.25 -3.89 7.69
CA GLU A 58 3.21 -4.73 6.98
C GLU A 58 2.52 -5.95 6.35
N ASN A 59 1.61 -6.58 7.06
CA ASN A 59 0.88 -7.74 6.55
C ASN A 59 0.04 -7.39 5.31
N TYR A 60 -0.61 -6.25 5.32
CA TYR A 60 -1.43 -5.84 4.18
C TYR A 60 -0.56 -5.43 2.98
N ILE A 61 0.59 -4.82 3.23
CA ILE A 61 1.54 -4.53 2.15
C ILE A 61 2.04 -5.84 1.52
N VAL A 62 2.32 -6.85 2.34
CA VAL A 62 2.71 -8.17 1.83
C VAL A 62 1.62 -8.75 0.93
N GLN A 63 0.37 -8.70 1.38
CA GLN A 63 -0.74 -9.22 0.58
C GLN A 63 -0.87 -8.49 -0.76
N LEU A 64 -0.75 -7.18 -0.74
CA LEU A 64 -0.82 -6.38 -1.95
C LEU A 64 0.33 -6.70 -2.91
N CYS A 65 1.55 -6.76 -2.38
CA CYS A 65 2.73 -7.05 -3.18
C CYS A 65 2.69 -8.47 -3.75
N ASN A 66 2.20 -9.43 -2.98
CA ASN A 66 2.05 -10.80 -3.47
C ASN A 66 1.10 -10.87 -4.67
N TYR A 67 0.04 -10.09 -4.64
CA TYR A 67 -0.91 -10.07 -5.75
C TYR A 67 -0.24 -9.60 -7.05
N TYR A 68 0.63 -8.59 -6.95
CA TYR A 68 1.31 -8.02 -8.12
C TYR A 68 2.66 -8.66 -8.42
N GLY A 69 3.09 -9.64 -7.63
CA GLY A 69 4.40 -10.26 -7.83
C GLY A 69 5.57 -9.36 -7.48
N ILE A 70 5.35 -8.40 -6.59
CA ILE A 70 6.38 -7.45 -6.17
C ILE A 70 7.00 -7.95 -4.88
N LYS A 71 8.33 -7.96 -4.83
CA LYS A 71 9.04 -8.41 -3.65
C LYS A 71 9.01 -7.32 -2.58
N PHE A 72 8.61 -7.69 -1.37
CA PHE A 72 8.60 -6.80 -0.23
C PHE A 72 9.15 -7.56 0.97
N GLU A 73 10.20 -7.03 1.58
CA GLU A 73 10.79 -7.65 2.76
C GLU A 73 10.05 -7.15 3.99
N LYS A 74 9.22 -8.03 4.55
CA LYS A 74 8.44 -7.74 5.73
C LYS A 74 9.36 -7.65 6.95
N LYS A 75 9.09 -6.66 7.79
CA LYS A 75 9.74 -6.52 9.09
C LYS A 75 8.74 -6.93 10.16
N TYR A 76 9.20 -7.68 11.15
CA TYR A 76 8.41 -7.97 12.34
C TYR A 76 8.77 -6.97 13.42
N TRP A 77 7.76 -6.25 13.85
CA TRP A 77 7.93 -5.20 14.84
C TRP A 77 7.73 -5.77 16.24
N ASP A 78 8.55 -5.33 17.17
CA ASP A 78 8.37 -5.65 18.59
C ASP A 78 8.37 -4.36 19.41
N ASN A 79 8.20 -4.47 20.72
CA ASN A 79 8.06 -3.30 21.59
C ASN A 79 9.30 -2.43 21.69
N MET A 80 10.42 -2.91 21.22
CA MET A 80 11.70 -2.20 21.27
C MET A 80 12.00 -1.46 19.97
N ASP A 81 11.25 -1.75 18.91
CA ASP A 81 11.50 -1.16 17.61
C ASP A 81 10.85 0.22 17.49
N GLY A 82 11.59 1.15 16.90
CA GLY A 82 11.06 2.44 16.52
C GLY A 82 10.88 2.55 15.02
N ILE A 83 9.82 3.22 14.60
CA ILE A 83 9.61 3.50 13.18
C ILE A 83 10.59 4.58 12.72
N SER A 84 11.17 4.40 11.54
CA SER A 84 12.10 5.37 10.98
C SER A 84 11.69 5.75 9.57
N TYR A 85 12.34 6.80 9.03
CA TYR A 85 12.12 7.22 7.65
C TYR A 85 12.40 6.08 6.66
N LYS A 86 13.31 5.17 7.00
CA LYS A 86 13.61 4.03 6.14
C LYS A 86 12.43 3.10 6.00
N ASP A 87 11.69 2.90 7.06
CA ASP A 87 10.48 2.07 7.05
C ASP A 87 9.40 2.72 6.19
N ILE A 88 9.21 4.02 6.34
CA ILE A 88 8.23 4.76 5.57
C ILE A 88 8.57 4.71 4.08
N ASN A 89 9.83 4.89 3.73
CA ASN A 89 10.27 4.79 2.33
C ASN A 89 10.01 3.39 1.77
N ARG A 90 10.29 2.36 2.56
CA ARG A 90 10.06 0.98 2.16
C ARG A 90 8.58 0.74 1.85
N TRP A 91 7.69 1.24 2.69
CA TRP A 91 6.24 1.14 2.46
C TRP A 91 5.83 1.90 1.20
N CYS A 92 6.28 3.13 1.08
CA CYS A 92 5.87 3.99 -0.04
C CYS A 92 6.36 3.45 -1.37
N ILE A 93 7.60 2.94 -1.43
CA ILE A 93 8.15 2.33 -2.64
C ILE A 93 7.30 1.14 -3.06
N ALA A 94 6.99 0.25 -2.13
CA ALA A 94 6.20 -0.94 -2.43
C ALA A 94 4.79 -0.58 -2.92
N ILE A 95 4.14 0.34 -2.24
CA ILE A 95 2.78 0.76 -2.59
C ILE A 95 2.77 1.45 -3.96
N ASN A 96 3.75 2.31 -4.22
CA ASN A 96 3.84 2.98 -5.52
C ASN A 96 4.06 2.00 -6.67
N LEU A 97 4.88 0.97 -6.46
CA LEU A 97 5.09 -0.07 -7.47
C LEU A 97 3.80 -0.83 -7.75
N CYS A 98 3.04 -1.14 -6.72
CA CYS A 98 1.74 -1.79 -6.89
C CYS A 98 0.76 -0.89 -7.63
N GLU A 99 0.75 0.39 -7.33
CA GLU A 99 -0.11 1.35 -8.01
C GLU A 99 0.22 1.45 -9.50
N MET A 100 1.48 1.47 -9.83
CA MET A 100 1.92 1.49 -11.24
C MET A 100 1.47 0.23 -11.97
N ASP A 101 1.69 -0.93 -11.35
CA ASP A 101 1.31 -2.20 -11.95
C ASP A 101 -0.20 -2.28 -12.15
N TYR A 102 -0.96 -1.86 -11.15
CA TYR A 102 -2.43 -1.82 -11.26
C TYR A 102 -2.88 -0.99 -12.45
N SER A 103 -2.30 0.19 -12.61
CA SER A 103 -2.67 1.10 -13.69
C SER A 103 -2.35 0.51 -15.06
N GLU A 104 -1.19 -0.11 -15.20
CA GLU A 104 -0.78 -0.73 -16.45
C GLU A 104 -1.65 -1.94 -16.78
N ASN A 105 -1.88 -2.81 -15.83
CA ASN A 105 -2.69 -4.00 -16.04
C ASN A 105 -4.15 -3.65 -16.35
N LYS A 106 -4.67 -2.65 -15.68
CA LYS A 106 -6.02 -2.18 -15.96
C LYS A 106 -6.12 -1.68 -17.41
N LYS A 107 -5.12 -0.95 -17.86
CA LYS A 107 -5.08 -0.43 -19.21
C LYS A 107 -5.00 -1.55 -20.24
N GLU A 108 -4.13 -2.51 -20.02
CA GLU A 108 -3.99 -3.67 -20.91
C GLU A 108 -5.25 -4.50 -20.94
N ARG A 109 -5.84 -4.74 -19.77
CA ARG A 109 -7.06 -5.52 -19.68
C ARG A 109 -8.19 -4.86 -20.47
N TYR A 110 -8.29 -3.55 -20.39
CA TYR A 110 -9.31 -2.81 -21.09
C TYR A 110 -9.14 -2.98 -22.60
N VAL A 111 -7.92 -2.85 -23.10
CA VAL A 111 -7.63 -3.02 -24.52
C VAL A 111 -7.94 -4.45 -24.97
N SER A 112 -7.56 -5.44 -24.18
CA SER A 112 -7.86 -6.84 -24.47
C SER A 112 -9.36 -7.09 -24.54
N GLU A 113 -10.12 -6.57 -23.63
CA GLU A 113 -11.56 -6.74 -23.62
C GLU A 113 -12.17 -6.14 -24.86
N TYR A 114 -11.67 -5.01 -25.32
CA TYR A 114 -12.14 -4.39 -26.54
C TYR A 114 -11.90 -5.27 -27.75
N ASN A 115 -10.73 -5.88 -27.81
CA ASN A 115 -10.40 -6.79 -28.90
C ASN A 115 -11.29 -8.03 -28.90
N TYR A 116 -11.60 -8.52 -27.70
CA TYR A 116 -12.48 -9.66 -27.57
C TYR A 116 -13.89 -9.35 -27.96
N ILE A 117 -14.37 -8.20 -27.62
CA ILE A 117 -15.71 -7.81 -27.99
C ILE A 117 -15.81 -7.64 -29.49
N GLY A 118 -14.77 -7.13 -30.11
CA GLY A 118 -14.70 -7.02 -31.54
C GLY A 118 -14.78 -8.36 -32.23
N ASP A 119 -14.41 -9.38 -31.54
CA ASP A 119 -14.42 -10.73 -31.97
C ASP A 119 -15.57 -11.49 -31.33
N GLY A 120 -16.21 -10.92 -30.49
CA GLY A 120 -17.18 -11.46 -29.66
C GLY A 120 -16.95 -11.04 -28.31
N PHE A 121 -16.27 -10.41 -27.97
CA PHE A 121 -16.11 -9.71 -26.83
C PHE A 121 -15.31 -9.50 -26.15
N ASN A 122 -14.65 -9.89 -26.83
CA ASN A 122 -14.03 -9.83 -26.59
C ASN A 122 -13.79 -9.19 -26.07
N ILE A 123 -13.63 -9.20 -26.04
CA ILE A 123 -13.62 -8.83 -25.75
C ILE A 123 -13.50 -8.49 -25.78
#